data_34064fb99dc97145f6f5e52b52b15a5e
#
_entry.id   34064fb99dc97145f6f5e52b52b15a5e
#
_cell.length_a   1.000
_cell.length_b   1.000
_cell.length_c   1.000
_cell.angle_alpha   90.00
_cell.angle_beta   90.00
_cell.angle_gamma   90.00
#
_symmetry.space_group_name_H-M   'P 1'
#
loop_
_entity.id
_entity.type
_entity.pdbx_description
1 polymer ?
#
loop_
_entity_poly.entity_id
_entity_poly.type
_entity_poly.pdbx_seq_one_letter_code
_entity_poly.pdbx_strand_id
1 'polypeptide(L)'
;EAQKIKTHEEIQLLEISAAMVDGAYYDVVEAIKPGVRENEVCAVMRGRLVEMGAENVHNVNVISGDRAFPHPHDFSDRIIRPGDMVFLDVVNDFNGYKTCYYRTFCCGYPTEKQKRIYKKTYDWMYDAIRAIKPGVTTDEICKLWPTYRELGAKDEYETMALELGHGVGIAHWSKPVIGHQCSM
;
A
#
# COMPACT_ATOMS: atom_id res chain seq x y z
N GLU A 1 -8.63 -20.20 -9.38
CA GLU A 1 -9.52 -20.51 -8.25
C GLU A 1 -8.78 -21.15 -7.07
N ALA A 2 -7.91 -22.16 -7.27
CA ALA A 2 -7.17 -22.82 -6.19
C ALA A 2 -6.35 -21.85 -5.31
N GLN A 3 -5.86 -20.73 -5.85
CA GLN A 3 -5.08 -19.74 -5.10
C GLN A 3 -5.93 -18.80 -4.22
N LYS A 4 -7.25 -18.80 -4.36
CA LYS A 4 -8.10 -17.89 -3.56
C LYS A 4 -8.19 -18.31 -2.10
N ILE A 5 -8.27 -19.63 -1.86
CA ILE A 5 -8.38 -20.21 -0.52
C ILE A 5 -6.99 -20.71 -0.14
N LYS A 6 -6.42 -20.13 0.93
CA LYS A 6 -5.10 -20.47 1.45
C LYS A 6 -5.20 -21.53 2.53
N THR A 7 -4.22 -22.42 2.59
CA THR A 7 -4.03 -23.30 3.75
C THR A 7 -3.53 -22.50 4.96
N HIS A 8 -3.49 -23.14 6.10
CA HIS A 8 -2.95 -22.53 7.32
C HIS A 8 -1.47 -22.17 7.17
N GLU A 9 -0.70 -23.04 6.55
CA GLU A 9 0.74 -22.85 6.30
C GLU A 9 0.99 -21.68 5.34
N GLU A 10 0.17 -21.56 4.27
CA GLU A 10 0.26 -20.43 3.35
C GLU A 10 -0.04 -19.10 4.05
N ILE A 11 -1.02 -19.09 4.95
CA ILE A 11 -1.35 -17.89 5.77
C ILE A 11 -0.16 -17.53 6.66
N GLN A 12 0.48 -18.50 7.32
CA GLN A 12 1.65 -18.25 8.15
C GLN A 12 2.81 -17.62 7.35
N LEU A 13 3.07 -18.09 6.13
CA LEU A 13 4.09 -17.51 5.26
C LEU A 13 3.76 -16.05 4.87
N LEU A 14 2.49 -15.77 4.59
CA LEU A 14 2.02 -14.41 4.33
C LEU A 14 2.15 -13.50 5.57
N GLU A 15 1.84 -14.02 6.75
CA GLU A 15 2.00 -13.29 8.02
C GLU A 15 3.47 -12.94 8.28
N ILE A 16 4.39 -13.89 8.04
CA ILE A 16 5.84 -13.64 8.15
C ILE A 16 6.27 -12.56 7.15
N SER A 17 5.88 -12.71 5.88
CA SER A 17 6.19 -11.72 4.84
C SER A 17 5.67 -10.32 5.21
N ALA A 18 4.46 -10.22 5.76
CA ALA A 18 3.90 -8.95 6.22
C ALA A 18 4.67 -8.39 7.42
N ALA A 19 5.00 -9.22 8.41
CA ALA A 19 5.76 -8.80 9.59
C ALA A 19 7.16 -8.28 9.23
N MET A 20 7.81 -8.86 8.21
CA MET A 20 9.09 -8.36 7.69
C MET A 20 8.95 -6.93 7.16
N VAL A 21 7.91 -6.66 6.37
CA VAL A 21 7.66 -5.32 5.81
C VAL A 21 7.32 -4.33 6.93
N ASP A 22 6.50 -4.71 7.91
CA ASP A 22 6.20 -3.87 9.07
C ASP A 22 7.47 -3.55 9.87
N GLY A 23 8.36 -4.53 10.06
CA GLY A 23 9.65 -4.32 10.72
C GLY A 23 10.56 -3.35 9.95
N ALA A 24 10.62 -3.48 8.62
CA ALA A 24 11.44 -2.60 7.78
C ALA A 24 10.91 -1.15 7.75
N TYR A 25 9.61 -0.93 7.96
CA TYR A 25 9.06 0.42 8.02
C TYR A 25 9.61 1.26 9.20
N TYR A 26 10.05 0.66 10.29
CA TYR A 26 10.70 1.41 11.38
C TYR A 26 11.97 2.12 10.88
N ASP A 27 12.81 1.41 10.14
CA ASP A 27 14.05 1.98 9.58
C ASP A 27 13.74 3.02 8.49
N VAL A 28 12.71 2.75 7.67
CA VAL A 28 12.25 3.67 6.62
C VAL A 28 11.73 4.99 7.18
N VAL A 29 10.95 4.97 8.26
CA VAL A 29 10.45 6.19 8.90
C VAL A 29 11.61 7.07 9.35
N GLU A 30 12.65 6.47 9.91
CA GLU A 30 13.87 7.19 10.32
C GLU A 30 14.69 7.72 9.15
N ALA A 31 14.56 7.09 7.97
CA ALA A 31 15.24 7.52 6.75
C ALA A 31 14.52 8.68 6.03
N ILE A 32 13.21 8.86 6.23
CA ILE A 32 12.45 9.94 5.59
C ILE A 32 12.78 11.28 6.24
N LYS A 33 13.76 11.98 5.67
CA LYS A 33 14.24 13.28 6.15
C LYS A 33 14.34 14.27 4.99
N PRO A 34 14.25 15.60 5.28
CA PRO A 34 14.51 16.60 4.26
C PRO A 34 15.91 16.45 3.67
N GLY A 35 15.99 16.49 2.35
CA GLY A 35 17.25 16.34 1.61
C GLY A 35 17.59 14.94 1.14
N VAL A 36 16.93 13.90 1.67
CA VAL A 36 17.06 12.50 1.23
C VAL A 36 16.30 12.32 -0.09
N ARG A 37 16.75 11.43 -0.94
CA ARG A 37 16.10 11.09 -2.22
C ARG A 37 15.15 9.90 -2.07
N GLU A 38 14.16 9.82 -2.96
CA GLU A 38 13.24 8.66 -3.00
C GLU A 38 13.98 7.34 -3.16
N ASN A 39 14.99 7.29 -4.05
CA ASN A 39 15.80 6.08 -4.27
C ASN A 39 16.65 5.69 -3.05
N GLU A 40 17.05 6.64 -2.22
CA GLU A 40 17.78 6.34 -0.97
C GLU A 40 16.85 5.69 0.06
N VAL A 41 15.61 6.18 0.19
CA VAL A 41 14.58 5.54 1.04
C VAL A 41 14.23 4.15 0.52
N CYS A 42 14.12 3.99 -0.80
CA CYS A 42 13.91 2.69 -1.44
C CYS A 42 15.06 1.70 -1.09
N ALA A 43 16.31 2.16 -1.12
CA ALA A 43 17.46 1.33 -0.78
C ALA A 43 17.42 0.86 0.68
N VAL A 44 16.99 1.70 1.61
CA VAL A 44 16.81 1.32 3.03
C VAL A 44 15.78 0.20 3.15
N MET A 45 14.59 0.35 2.55
CA MET A 45 13.55 -0.68 2.59
C MET A 45 14.03 -2.00 1.99
N ARG A 46 14.64 -1.97 0.80
CA ARG A 46 15.14 -3.17 0.13
C ARG A 46 16.24 -3.85 0.93
N GLY A 47 17.21 -3.09 1.41
CA GLY A 47 18.31 -3.61 2.22
C GLY A 47 17.80 -4.32 3.47
N ARG A 48 16.86 -3.67 4.19
CA ARG A 48 16.32 -4.24 5.41
C ARG A 48 15.52 -5.53 5.18
N LEU A 49 14.71 -5.59 4.13
CA LEU A 49 13.97 -6.80 3.77
C LEU A 49 14.90 -7.97 3.43
N VAL A 50 15.97 -7.71 2.67
CA VAL A 50 16.99 -8.72 2.34
C VAL A 50 17.72 -9.19 3.60
N GLU A 51 18.10 -8.30 4.50
CA GLU A 51 18.71 -8.65 5.80
C GLU A 51 17.80 -9.54 6.67
N MET A 52 16.48 -9.33 6.60
CA MET A 52 15.50 -10.16 7.29
C MET A 52 15.25 -11.51 6.64
N GLY A 53 15.79 -11.76 5.44
CA GLY A 53 15.70 -13.03 4.73
C GLY A 53 14.64 -13.06 3.62
N ALA A 54 14.22 -11.91 3.09
CA ALA A 54 13.38 -11.88 1.89
C ALA A 54 14.15 -12.50 0.71
N GLU A 55 13.52 -13.44 0.02
CA GLU A 55 14.11 -14.09 -1.16
C GLU A 55 14.17 -13.12 -2.34
N ASN A 56 13.13 -12.31 -2.46
CA ASN A 56 13.05 -11.28 -3.47
C ASN A 56 12.20 -10.11 -2.97
N VAL A 57 12.63 -8.90 -3.28
CA VAL A 57 11.85 -7.68 -3.06
C VAL A 57 11.39 -7.22 -4.44
N HIS A 58 10.18 -7.66 -4.83
CA HIS A 58 9.66 -7.44 -6.18
C HIS A 58 9.54 -5.97 -6.52
N ASN A 59 8.93 -5.21 -5.61
CA ASN A 59 8.74 -3.79 -5.82
C ASN A 59 8.85 -3.02 -4.51
N VAL A 60 9.48 -1.86 -4.58
CA VAL A 60 9.44 -0.83 -3.55
C VAL A 60 9.28 0.51 -4.27
N ASN A 61 8.07 0.95 -4.39
CA ASN A 61 7.77 2.29 -4.87
C ASN A 61 7.95 3.27 -3.73
N VAL A 62 8.65 4.36 -3.97
CA VAL A 62 8.78 5.48 -3.02
C VAL A 62 8.45 6.75 -3.77
N ILE A 63 7.34 7.36 -3.45
CA ILE A 63 6.83 8.52 -4.15
C ILE A 63 6.57 9.64 -3.16
N SER A 64 7.00 10.85 -3.48
CA SER A 64 6.91 11.99 -2.58
C SER A 64 6.36 13.25 -3.25
N GLY A 65 5.66 14.07 -2.45
CA GLY A 65 5.16 15.39 -2.83
C GLY A 65 4.28 15.35 -4.06
N ASP A 66 4.57 16.22 -5.04
CA ASP A 66 3.75 16.38 -6.26
C ASP A 66 3.68 15.14 -7.15
N ARG A 67 4.64 14.21 -7.00
CA ARG A 67 4.62 12.95 -7.74
C ARG A 67 3.58 11.95 -7.20
N ALA A 68 3.04 12.19 -6.01
CA ALA A 68 2.06 11.27 -5.41
C ALA A 68 0.75 11.16 -6.21
N PHE A 69 0.54 12.05 -7.17
CA PHE A 69 -0.59 12.00 -8.09
C PHE A 69 -0.08 12.18 -9.55
N PRO A 70 -0.56 11.40 -10.55
CA PRO A 70 -1.65 10.41 -10.48
C PRO A 70 -1.33 9.05 -9.81
N HIS A 71 -0.22 8.62 -9.51
CA HIS A 71 0.14 7.36 -8.86
C HIS A 71 1.17 6.54 -9.67
N PRO A 72 2.38 7.04 -9.79
CA PRO A 72 3.44 6.26 -10.43
C PRO A 72 3.84 5.06 -9.57
N HIS A 73 4.33 4.01 -10.24
CA HIS A 73 4.78 2.77 -9.61
C HIS A 73 6.30 2.64 -9.69
N ASP A 74 7.01 3.71 -9.34
CA ASP A 74 8.47 3.72 -9.30
C ASP A 74 8.98 4.83 -8.39
N PHE A 75 10.22 4.71 -7.94
CA PHE A 75 10.95 5.77 -7.26
C PHE A 75 11.69 6.65 -8.28
N SER A 76 12.14 7.81 -7.83
CA SER A 76 13.01 8.69 -8.62
C SER A 76 14.19 9.19 -7.79
N ASP A 77 14.98 10.08 -8.37
CA ASP A 77 16.02 10.83 -7.66
C ASP A 77 15.49 12.13 -7.03
N ARG A 78 14.17 12.32 -6.95
CA ARG A 78 13.56 13.50 -6.34
C ARG A 78 13.99 13.62 -4.88
N ILE A 79 14.41 14.82 -4.52
CA ILE A 79 14.74 15.18 -3.13
C ILE A 79 13.45 15.41 -2.35
N ILE A 80 13.28 14.70 -1.25
CA ILE A 80 12.16 14.83 -0.32
C ILE A 80 12.29 16.15 0.45
N ARG A 81 11.21 16.90 0.56
CA ARG A 81 11.16 18.22 1.17
C ARG A 81 10.32 18.22 2.44
N PRO A 82 10.54 19.17 3.36
CA PRO A 82 9.66 19.33 4.53
C PRO A 82 8.20 19.48 4.12
N GLY A 83 7.30 18.72 4.75
CA GLY A 83 5.87 18.72 4.46
C GLY A 83 5.43 17.84 3.31
N ASP A 84 6.35 17.22 2.56
CA ASP A 84 5.99 16.23 1.56
C ASP A 84 5.27 15.03 2.19
N MET A 85 4.17 14.63 1.60
CA MET A 85 3.63 13.29 1.84
C MET A 85 4.48 12.29 1.05
N VAL A 86 4.87 11.22 1.72
CA VAL A 86 5.70 10.15 1.14
C VAL A 86 4.94 8.85 1.30
N PHE A 87 4.59 8.19 0.20
CA PHE A 87 4.03 6.86 0.28
C PHE A 87 4.99 5.82 -0.28
N LEU A 88 4.93 4.67 0.32
CA LEU A 88 5.62 3.48 -0.16
C LEU A 88 4.60 2.40 -0.47
N ASP A 89 4.80 1.75 -1.61
CA ASP A 89 4.15 0.50 -1.97
C ASP A 89 5.22 -0.60 -2.00
N VAL A 90 5.03 -1.63 -1.20
CA VAL A 90 6.04 -2.67 -0.99
C VAL A 90 5.48 -4.03 -1.32
N VAL A 91 6.13 -4.72 -2.26
CA VAL A 91 5.85 -6.12 -2.59
C VAL A 91 7.05 -6.96 -2.15
N ASN A 92 6.87 -7.66 -1.03
CA ASN A 92 7.87 -8.55 -0.43
C ASN A 92 7.56 -10.02 -0.71
N ASP A 93 8.59 -10.83 -0.89
CA ASP A 93 8.51 -12.26 -1.15
C ASP A 93 9.25 -13.03 -0.05
N PHE A 94 8.54 -13.92 0.62
CA PHE A 94 9.11 -14.84 1.59
C PHE A 94 8.62 -16.27 1.31
N ASN A 95 9.55 -17.17 1.01
CA ASN A 95 9.28 -18.56 0.61
C ASN A 95 8.24 -18.66 -0.53
N GLY A 96 8.33 -17.76 -1.52
CA GLY A 96 7.44 -17.71 -2.67
C GLY A 96 6.09 -17.01 -2.41
N TYR A 97 5.78 -16.61 -1.16
CA TYR A 97 4.53 -15.93 -0.80
C TYR A 97 4.73 -14.42 -0.68
N LYS A 98 3.90 -13.70 -1.40
CA LYS A 98 4.02 -12.25 -1.58
C LYS A 98 2.97 -11.49 -0.81
N THR A 99 3.41 -10.43 -0.14
CA THR A 99 2.53 -9.39 0.41
C THR A 99 2.67 -8.11 -0.38
N CYS A 100 1.60 -7.32 -0.42
CA CYS A 100 1.57 -6.04 -1.11
C CYS A 100 0.74 -5.07 -0.28
N TYR A 101 1.33 -3.98 0.19
CA TYR A 101 0.58 -2.94 0.87
C TYR A 101 1.32 -1.61 0.97
N TYR A 102 0.55 -0.58 1.22
CA TYR A 102 0.99 0.80 1.25
C TYR A 102 1.10 1.33 2.66
N ARG A 103 2.03 2.27 2.84
CA ARG A 103 2.07 3.17 4.01
C ARG A 103 2.39 4.58 3.54
N THR A 104 1.78 5.55 4.22
CA THR A 104 1.97 6.97 3.91
C THR A 104 2.49 7.70 5.13
N PHE A 105 3.52 8.50 4.93
CA PHE A 105 4.21 9.29 5.94
C PHE A 105 4.25 10.76 5.54
N CYS A 106 4.61 11.62 6.48
CA CYS A 106 4.91 13.01 6.20
C CYS A 106 6.37 13.29 6.55
N CYS A 107 7.11 13.91 5.64
CA CYS A 107 8.45 14.37 5.94
C CYS A 107 8.40 15.60 6.85
N GLY A 108 8.69 15.41 8.13
CA GLY A 108 8.54 16.43 9.16
C GLY A 108 7.11 16.48 9.75
N TYR A 109 6.52 17.67 9.81
CA TYR A 109 5.22 17.86 10.48
C TYR A 109 4.09 18.02 9.46
N PRO A 110 3.04 17.17 9.52
CA PRO A 110 1.89 17.29 8.65
C PRO A 110 1.02 18.50 9.03
N THR A 111 0.45 19.15 8.02
CA THR A 111 -0.57 20.18 8.20
C THR A 111 -1.88 19.59 8.73
N GLU A 112 -2.74 20.40 9.32
CA GLU A 112 -4.07 19.97 9.80
C GLU A 112 -4.95 19.42 8.65
N LYS A 113 -4.78 19.95 7.43
CA LYS A 113 -5.45 19.40 6.23
C LYS A 113 -4.98 17.97 5.94
N GLN A 114 -3.67 17.72 5.94
CA GLN A 114 -3.10 16.39 5.71
C GLN A 114 -3.55 15.39 6.79
N LYS A 115 -3.49 15.76 8.06
CA LYS A 115 -3.97 14.93 9.18
C LYS A 115 -5.45 14.53 9.01
N ARG A 116 -6.30 15.51 8.67
CA ARG A 116 -7.72 15.27 8.47
C ARG A 116 -8.01 14.34 7.30
N ILE A 117 -7.31 14.51 6.17
CA ILE A 117 -7.46 13.64 5.00
C ILE A 117 -6.98 12.23 5.34
N TYR A 118 -5.80 12.10 5.95
CA TYR A 118 -5.24 10.82 6.37
C TYR A 118 -6.20 10.07 7.32
N LYS A 119 -6.70 10.76 8.35
CA LYS A 119 -7.65 10.17 9.31
C LYS A 119 -8.91 9.66 8.61
N LYS A 120 -9.45 10.44 7.68
CA LYS A 120 -10.65 10.06 6.92
C LYS A 120 -10.40 8.82 6.06
N THR A 121 -9.27 8.76 5.34
CA THR A 121 -8.88 7.60 4.52
C THR A 121 -8.63 6.38 5.41
N TYR A 122 -7.99 6.57 6.56
CA TYR A 122 -7.78 5.53 7.56
C TYR A 122 -9.10 4.92 8.03
N ASP A 123 -10.07 5.75 8.36
CA ASP A 123 -11.38 5.29 8.82
C ASP A 123 -12.09 4.45 7.73
N TRP A 124 -12.14 4.93 6.50
CA TRP A 124 -12.70 4.17 5.38
C TRP A 124 -12.03 2.80 5.20
N MET A 125 -10.70 2.77 5.22
CA MET A 125 -9.95 1.52 5.08
C MET A 125 -10.29 0.52 6.19
N TYR A 126 -10.32 0.96 7.44
CA TYR A 126 -10.64 0.06 8.56
C TYR A 126 -12.11 -0.32 8.63
N ASP A 127 -13.02 0.52 8.18
CA ASP A 127 -14.44 0.15 8.02
C ASP A 127 -14.58 -0.97 6.97
N ALA A 128 -13.89 -0.85 5.84
CA ALA A 128 -13.84 -1.88 4.82
C ALA A 128 -13.22 -3.19 5.34
N ILE A 129 -12.08 -3.12 6.04
CA ILE A 129 -11.43 -4.31 6.63
C ILE A 129 -12.36 -5.02 7.62
N ARG A 130 -13.05 -4.29 8.50
CA ARG A 130 -14.00 -4.86 9.47
C ARG A 130 -15.22 -5.52 8.82
N ALA A 131 -15.57 -5.08 7.63
CA ALA A 131 -16.70 -5.64 6.88
C ALA A 131 -16.34 -6.93 6.13
N ILE A 132 -15.05 -7.24 5.93
CA ILE A 132 -14.60 -8.47 5.26
C ILE A 132 -14.94 -9.67 6.14
N LYS A 133 -15.92 -10.47 5.69
CA LYS A 133 -16.38 -11.68 6.38
C LYS A 133 -16.80 -12.72 5.34
N PRO A 134 -16.84 -14.01 5.70
CA PRO A 134 -17.39 -15.05 4.82
C PRO A 134 -18.82 -14.69 4.36
N GLY A 135 -19.05 -14.77 3.05
CA GLY A 135 -20.34 -14.49 2.42
C GLY A 135 -20.55 -13.02 1.99
N VAL A 136 -19.70 -12.09 2.40
CA VAL A 136 -19.76 -10.70 1.93
C VAL A 136 -19.07 -10.58 0.57
N THR A 137 -19.71 -9.89 -0.36
CA THR A 137 -19.15 -9.67 -1.71
C THR A 137 -18.17 -8.51 -1.74
N THR A 138 -17.27 -8.48 -2.72
CA THR A 138 -16.34 -7.35 -2.91
C THR A 138 -17.08 -6.04 -3.24
N ASP A 139 -18.23 -6.12 -3.89
CA ASP A 139 -19.09 -4.97 -4.18
C ASP A 139 -19.65 -4.33 -2.88
N GLU A 140 -20.07 -5.16 -1.91
CA GLU A 140 -20.51 -4.64 -0.60
C GLU A 140 -19.38 -3.94 0.15
N ILE A 141 -18.16 -4.48 0.10
CA ILE A 141 -16.98 -3.82 0.69
C ILE A 141 -16.67 -2.52 -0.03
N CYS A 142 -16.71 -2.52 -1.37
CA CYS A 142 -16.43 -1.35 -2.19
C CYS A 142 -17.35 -0.16 -1.88
N LYS A 143 -18.62 -0.41 -1.56
CA LYS A 143 -19.61 0.63 -1.19
C LYS A 143 -19.27 1.39 0.11
N LEU A 144 -18.34 0.92 0.91
CA LEU A 144 -17.86 1.61 2.10
C LEU A 144 -16.85 2.73 1.79
N TRP A 145 -16.35 2.76 0.55
CA TRP A 145 -15.47 3.82 0.06
C TRP A 145 -16.27 4.89 -0.68
N PRO A 146 -15.81 6.14 -0.64
CA PRO A 146 -16.47 7.19 -1.40
C PRO A 146 -16.35 6.94 -2.89
N THR A 147 -17.40 7.29 -3.62
CA THR A 147 -17.39 7.32 -5.08
C THR A 147 -16.52 8.47 -5.59
N TYR A 148 -16.11 8.41 -6.84
CA TYR A 148 -15.36 9.50 -7.48
C TYR A 148 -16.09 10.85 -7.38
N ARG A 149 -17.43 10.86 -7.44
CA ARG A 149 -18.25 12.09 -7.34
C ARG A 149 -18.15 12.72 -5.96
N GLU A 150 -18.16 11.91 -4.91
CA GLU A 150 -18.01 12.38 -3.52
C GLU A 150 -16.59 12.89 -3.25
N LEU A 151 -15.61 12.43 -4.02
CA LEU A 151 -14.23 12.92 -4.01
C LEU A 151 -14.04 14.17 -4.90
N GLY A 152 -15.06 14.56 -5.67
CA GLY A 152 -15.04 15.72 -6.56
C GLY A 152 -14.34 15.48 -7.89
N ALA A 153 -14.17 14.23 -8.30
CA ALA A 153 -13.56 13.83 -9.55
C ALA A 153 -14.62 13.60 -10.65
N LYS A 154 -14.19 13.58 -11.90
CA LYS A 154 -15.05 13.36 -13.06
C LYS A 154 -15.41 11.90 -13.26
N ASP A 155 -14.46 11.02 -12.97
CA ASP A 155 -14.57 9.57 -13.15
C ASP A 155 -13.63 8.83 -12.18
N GLU A 156 -13.71 7.50 -12.17
CA GLU A 156 -12.88 6.64 -11.33
C GLU A 156 -11.38 6.71 -11.71
N TYR A 157 -11.06 6.97 -12.98
CA TYR A 157 -9.66 7.10 -13.41
C TYR A 157 -9.00 8.34 -12.83
N GLU A 158 -9.75 9.45 -12.71
CA GLU A 158 -9.23 10.67 -12.11
C GLU A 158 -8.93 10.51 -10.61
N THR A 159 -9.64 9.63 -9.91
CA THR A 159 -9.37 9.35 -8.50
C THR A 159 -8.24 8.37 -8.29
N MET A 160 -7.85 7.62 -9.31
CA MET A 160 -6.95 6.45 -9.21
C MET A 160 -7.43 5.39 -8.20
N ALA A 161 -8.72 5.44 -7.80
CA ALA A 161 -9.34 4.50 -6.87
C ALA A 161 -9.98 3.30 -7.60
N LEU A 162 -9.37 2.85 -8.68
CA LEU A 162 -9.85 1.72 -9.48
C LEU A 162 -9.79 0.41 -8.71
N GLU A 163 -8.80 0.32 -7.82
CA GLU A 163 -8.54 -0.83 -6.98
C GLU A 163 -8.26 -0.38 -5.55
N LEU A 164 -9.07 -0.83 -4.63
CA LEU A 164 -8.99 -0.53 -3.20
C LEU A 164 -8.29 -1.64 -2.43
N GLY A 165 -8.20 -2.82 -3.02
CA GLY A 165 -7.52 -3.97 -2.46
C GLY A 165 -7.65 -5.20 -3.36
N HIS A 166 -6.76 -6.16 -3.14
CA HIS A 166 -6.69 -7.39 -3.93
C HIS A 166 -6.21 -8.57 -3.09
N GLY A 167 -6.42 -9.78 -3.59
CA GLY A 167 -5.84 -10.99 -3.02
C GLY A 167 -4.32 -11.03 -3.21
N VAL A 168 -3.64 -11.61 -2.25
CA VAL A 168 -2.18 -11.87 -2.26
C VAL A 168 -1.90 -13.36 -2.08
N GLY A 169 -0.69 -13.81 -2.33
CA GLY A 169 -0.27 -15.21 -2.21
C GLY A 169 0.99 -15.47 -3.03
N ILE A 170 1.02 -16.55 -3.81
CA ILE A 170 2.11 -16.83 -4.76
C ILE A 170 2.22 -15.71 -5.79
N ALA A 171 1.10 -15.18 -6.27
CA ALA A 171 1.07 -13.93 -7.03
C ALA A 171 0.87 -12.75 -6.09
N HIS A 172 1.57 -11.64 -6.33
CA HIS A 172 1.39 -10.41 -5.54
C HIS A 172 0.03 -9.76 -5.78
N TRP A 173 -0.58 -10.03 -6.93
CA TRP A 173 -1.91 -9.58 -7.30
C TRP A 173 -2.76 -10.76 -7.75
N SER A 174 -3.90 -10.96 -7.14
CA SER A 174 -4.84 -12.03 -7.45
C SER A 174 -6.27 -11.66 -7.08
N LYS A 175 -7.22 -12.42 -7.59
CA LYS A 175 -8.63 -12.32 -7.14
C LYS A 175 -8.77 -12.85 -5.69
N PRO A 176 -9.71 -12.34 -4.90
CA PRO A 176 -10.69 -11.30 -5.25
C PRO A 176 -10.06 -9.91 -5.34
N VAL A 177 -10.68 -9.03 -6.13
CA VAL A 177 -10.31 -7.61 -6.23
C VAL A 177 -11.47 -6.77 -5.71
N ILE A 178 -11.16 -5.77 -4.90
CA ILE A 178 -12.10 -4.80 -4.36
C ILE A 178 -11.85 -3.48 -5.12
N GLY A 179 -12.84 -2.97 -5.82
CA GLY A 179 -12.71 -1.74 -6.59
C GLY A 179 -13.97 -1.42 -7.37
N HIS A 180 -14.21 -0.15 -7.63
CA HIS A 180 -15.44 0.33 -8.27
C HIS A 180 -15.61 -0.13 -9.74
N GLN A 181 -14.54 -0.56 -10.39
CA GLN A 181 -14.58 -1.11 -11.76
C GLN A 181 -14.39 -2.64 -11.81
N CYS A 182 -14.17 -3.27 -10.69
CA CYS A 182 -13.87 -4.70 -10.60
C CYS A 182 -15.06 -5.53 -10.10
N SER A 183 -16.25 -4.97 -10.08
CA SER A 183 -17.50 -5.66 -9.75
C SER A 183 -17.91 -6.59 -10.91
N MET A 184 -17.18 -7.68 -11.08
CA MET A 184 -17.57 -8.83 -11.89
C MET A 184 -17.19 -10.13 -11.22
#